data_6dcaf99b7fcb66ba0d958cf884bc8905
#
_entry.id   6dcaf99b7fcb66ba0d958cf884bc8905
#
_cell.length_a   1.000
_cell.length_b   1.000
_cell.length_c   1.000
_cell.angle_alpha   90.00
_cell.angle_beta   90.00
_cell.angle_gamma   90.00
#
_symmetry.space_group_name_H-M   'P 1'
#
loop_
_entity.id
_entity.type
_entity.pdbx_description
1 polymer ?
#
loop_
_entity_poly.entity_id
_entity_poly.type
_entity_poly.pdbx_seq_one_letter_code
_entity_poly.pdbx_strand_id
1 'polypeptide(L)'
;VLPHSRIRATTLRVLAASVATAGLLLLPATSAHAATAQPASTGPCYTSPSQKNCDRQDPIKQGCNADAVTVAGFTVTRPWGKIELRWSNHCKTNWTRFTAAYESTWAVNVERQSPHLQVGEAVEIAAGGQHYTDMVYAPGPAQACANDVNSDNGACTGYTK
;
A
#
# COMPACT_ATOMS: atom_id res chain seq x y z
N VAL A 1 -10.10 34.04 38.77
CA VAL A 1 -9.67 33.32 39.98
C VAL A 1 -10.24 31.90 39.86
N LEU A 2 -9.39 30.94 39.53
CA LEU A 2 -9.77 29.52 39.43
C LEU A 2 -9.12 28.74 40.58
N PRO A 3 -9.83 27.88 41.30
CA PRO A 3 -9.25 27.11 42.41
C PRO A 3 -8.48 25.89 41.92
N HIS A 4 -7.27 25.71 42.44
CA HIS A 4 -6.42 24.57 42.26
C HIS A 4 -6.96 23.35 43.01
N SER A 5 -7.34 22.30 42.31
CA SER A 5 -7.67 21.01 42.90
C SER A 5 -6.40 20.17 43.07
N ARG A 6 -6.00 19.91 44.31
CA ARG A 6 -4.86 19.03 44.66
C ARG A 6 -5.37 17.59 44.71
N ILE A 7 -4.83 16.74 43.84
CA ILE A 7 -5.06 15.28 43.89
C ILE A 7 -3.99 14.67 44.80
N ARG A 8 -4.43 14.06 45.90
CA ARG A 8 -3.59 13.31 46.84
C ARG A 8 -3.27 11.93 46.25
N ALA A 9 -1.99 11.62 46.11
CA ALA A 9 -1.53 10.28 45.78
C ALA A 9 -1.58 9.37 46.99
N THR A 10 -2.35 8.29 46.92
CA THR A 10 -2.42 7.25 47.96
C THR A 10 -1.48 6.10 47.50
N THR A 11 -0.40 5.94 48.24
CA THR A 11 0.56 4.84 48.04
C THR A 11 0.04 3.57 48.69
N LEU A 12 -0.35 2.59 47.90
CA LEU A 12 -0.68 1.25 48.35
C LEU A 12 0.57 0.35 48.33
N ARG A 13 1.08 -0.03 49.51
CA ARG A 13 2.18 -1.01 49.63
C ARG A 13 1.57 -2.40 49.62
N VAL A 14 1.89 -3.20 48.64
CA VAL A 14 1.57 -4.63 48.58
C VAL A 14 2.83 -5.41 48.93
N LEU A 15 2.75 -6.17 50.03
CA LEU A 15 3.76 -7.10 50.46
C LEU A 15 3.71 -8.33 49.56
N ALA A 16 4.82 -8.64 48.91
CA ALA A 16 4.96 -9.84 48.10
C ALA A 16 5.43 -11.00 49.00
N ALA A 17 4.62 -12.03 49.10
CA ALA A 17 5.01 -13.32 49.67
C ALA A 17 5.56 -14.18 48.54
N SER A 18 6.86 -14.53 48.61
CA SER A 18 7.55 -15.42 47.66
C SER A 18 7.25 -16.87 47.96
N VAL A 19 6.53 -17.59 47.13
CA VAL A 19 6.43 -19.05 47.14
C VAL A 19 7.25 -19.58 45.96
N ALA A 20 8.38 -20.18 46.26
CA ALA A 20 9.21 -20.87 45.28
C ALA A 20 8.62 -22.26 45.00
N THR A 21 7.95 -22.41 43.88
CA THR A 21 7.58 -23.71 43.32
C THR A 21 8.45 -23.98 42.12
N ALA A 22 9.35 -24.96 42.23
CA ALA A 22 10.13 -25.51 41.13
C ALA A 22 9.20 -26.30 40.20
N GLY A 23 8.65 -25.62 39.20
CA GLY A 23 7.87 -26.21 38.12
C GLY A 23 8.75 -26.50 36.92
N LEU A 24 8.86 -27.77 36.57
CA LEU A 24 9.51 -28.26 35.33
C LEU A 24 8.73 -27.70 34.12
N LEU A 25 9.26 -26.63 33.48
CA LEU A 25 8.68 -26.05 32.28
C LEU A 25 8.91 -26.98 31.09
N LEU A 26 7.93 -27.82 30.79
CA LEU A 26 7.77 -28.43 29.47
C LEU A 26 7.37 -27.32 28.52
N LEU A 27 8.34 -26.75 27.79
CA LEU A 27 8.08 -25.80 26.71
C LEU A 27 7.35 -26.56 25.59
N PRO A 28 6.13 -26.16 25.18
CA PRO A 28 5.54 -26.69 23.96
C PRO A 28 6.42 -26.28 22.79
N ALA A 29 6.93 -27.28 22.04
CA ALA A 29 7.58 -27.02 20.77
C ALA A 29 6.52 -26.40 19.83
N THR A 30 6.54 -25.07 19.69
CA THR A 30 5.78 -24.39 18.65
C THR A 30 6.37 -24.81 17.31
N SER A 31 5.72 -25.74 16.65
CA SER A 31 5.98 -26.07 15.24
C SER A 31 5.77 -24.79 14.44
N ALA A 32 6.85 -24.09 14.11
CA ALA A 32 6.82 -23.04 13.11
C ALA A 32 6.37 -23.70 11.81
N HIS A 33 5.09 -23.58 11.48
CA HIS A 33 4.61 -23.90 10.15
C HIS A 33 5.34 -22.95 9.22
N ALA A 34 6.33 -23.46 8.49
CA ALA A 34 6.88 -22.76 7.35
C ALA A 34 5.68 -22.46 6.44
N ALA A 35 5.28 -21.19 6.37
CA ALA A 35 4.31 -20.75 5.39
C ALA A 35 4.91 -21.12 4.04
N THR A 36 4.38 -22.15 3.41
CA THR A 36 4.69 -22.49 2.03
C THR A 36 4.28 -21.27 1.23
N ALA A 37 5.27 -20.51 0.72
CA ALA A 37 5.03 -19.41 -0.18
C ALA A 37 4.21 -20.00 -1.35
N GLN A 38 2.93 -19.65 -1.41
CA GLN A 38 2.06 -20.03 -2.50
C GLN A 38 2.70 -19.49 -3.77
N PRO A 39 2.96 -20.32 -4.81
CA PRO A 39 3.54 -19.82 -6.03
C PRO A 39 2.67 -18.67 -6.53
N ALA A 40 3.28 -17.52 -6.78
CA ALA A 40 2.58 -16.36 -7.30
C ALA A 40 1.83 -16.81 -8.56
N SER A 41 0.49 -16.68 -8.56
CA SER A 41 -0.31 -17.02 -9.72
C SER A 41 0.13 -16.11 -10.86
N THR A 42 0.67 -16.68 -11.93
CA THR A 42 1.07 -15.93 -13.12
C THR A 42 -0.10 -15.91 -14.08
N GLY A 43 -0.68 -14.72 -14.27
CA GLY A 43 -1.79 -14.53 -15.21
C GLY A 43 -1.31 -14.32 -16.65
N PRO A 44 -2.27 -14.13 -17.59
CA PRO A 44 -1.97 -13.90 -19.00
C PRO A 44 -1.04 -12.72 -19.26
N CYS A 45 -1.10 -11.67 -18.45
CA CYS A 45 -0.19 -10.53 -18.58
C CYS A 45 1.26 -10.93 -18.28
N TYR A 46 1.49 -11.75 -17.26
CA TYR A 46 2.84 -12.20 -16.91
C TYR A 46 3.45 -13.08 -18.00
N THR A 47 2.65 -14.01 -18.55
CA THR A 47 3.13 -14.98 -19.55
C THR A 47 3.29 -14.40 -20.96
N SER A 48 2.48 -13.38 -21.31
CA SER A 48 2.46 -12.74 -22.63
C SER A 48 2.06 -11.27 -22.50
N PRO A 49 3.01 -10.40 -22.09
CA PRO A 49 2.75 -8.98 -21.86
C PRO A 49 2.26 -8.28 -23.14
N SER A 50 1.10 -7.63 -23.05
CA SER A 50 0.48 -6.86 -24.15
C SER A 50 -0.65 -5.99 -23.60
N GLN A 51 -1.12 -5.02 -24.38
CA GLN A 51 -2.29 -4.22 -24.01
C GLN A 51 -3.51 -5.11 -23.73
N LYS A 52 -3.78 -6.09 -24.60
CA LYS A 52 -4.90 -7.01 -24.48
C LYS A 52 -4.89 -7.81 -23.20
N ASN A 53 -3.71 -8.25 -22.75
CA ASN A 53 -3.57 -9.14 -21.59
C ASN A 53 -3.34 -8.40 -20.28
N CYS A 54 -2.88 -7.13 -20.33
CA CYS A 54 -2.44 -6.40 -19.15
C CYS A 54 -3.28 -5.18 -18.81
N ASP A 55 -3.89 -4.49 -19.81
CA ASP A 55 -4.69 -3.32 -19.53
C ASP A 55 -5.91 -3.68 -18.65
N ARG A 56 -6.12 -2.89 -17.59
CA ARG A 56 -7.21 -3.09 -16.60
C ARG A 56 -7.12 -4.41 -15.83
N GLN A 57 -5.92 -4.94 -15.65
CA GLN A 57 -5.69 -6.14 -14.85
C GLN A 57 -5.01 -5.79 -13.53
N ASP A 58 -5.38 -6.52 -12.48
CA ASP A 58 -4.79 -6.40 -11.16
C ASP A 58 -3.31 -6.88 -11.19
N PRO A 59 -2.33 -6.03 -10.84
CA PRO A 59 -0.91 -6.38 -10.90
C PRO A 59 -0.53 -7.56 -9.99
N ILE A 60 -1.24 -7.74 -8.88
CA ILE A 60 -0.97 -8.82 -7.92
C ILE A 60 -1.49 -10.15 -8.48
N LYS A 61 -2.75 -10.18 -8.94
CA LYS A 61 -3.36 -11.39 -9.53
C LYS A 61 -2.64 -11.85 -10.79
N GLN A 62 -2.04 -10.91 -11.53
CA GLN A 62 -1.26 -11.24 -12.73
C GLN A 62 0.18 -11.67 -12.41
N GLY A 63 0.67 -11.49 -11.19
CA GLY A 63 2.05 -11.79 -10.82
C GLY A 63 3.05 -10.66 -11.15
N CYS A 64 2.59 -9.55 -11.70
CA CYS A 64 3.43 -8.44 -12.14
C CYS A 64 4.02 -7.65 -10.95
N ASN A 65 3.46 -7.81 -9.75
CA ASN A 65 4.00 -7.17 -8.55
C ASN A 65 5.31 -7.81 -8.05
N ALA A 66 5.67 -8.99 -8.54
CA ALA A 66 6.84 -9.73 -8.05
C ALA A 66 8.18 -9.03 -8.32
N ASP A 67 8.31 -8.34 -9.46
CA ASP A 67 9.50 -7.57 -9.85
C ASP A 67 9.27 -6.05 -9.80
N ALA A 68 8.16 -5.61 -9.20
CA ALA A 68 7.74 -4.23 -9.24
C ALA A 68 8.63 -3.29 -8.44
N VAL A 69 9.01 -2.19 -9.06
CA VAL A 69 9.76 -1.11 -8.43
C VAL A 69 8.98 0.20 -8.49
N THR A 70 9.27 1.15 -7.59
CA THR A 70 8.83 2.53 -7.77
C THR A 70 9.74 3.19 -8.78
N VAL A 71 9.18 3.80 -9.82
CA VAL A 71 9.96 4.48 -10.85
C VAL A 71 10.71 5.67 -10.24
N ALA A 72 12.03 5.71 -10.43
CA ALA A 72 12.88 6.75 -9.88
C ALA A 72 12.46 8.15 -10.39
N GLY A 73 12.27 9.11 -9.48
CA GLY A 73 11.81 10.46 -9.80
C GLY A 73 10.28 10.59 -10.00
N PHE A 74 9.53 9.50 -9.94
CA PHE A 74 8.06 9.50 -10.12
C PHE A 74 7.34 9.14 -8.81
N THR A 75 7.72 9.85 -7.75
CA THR A 75 7.05 9.87 -6.45
C THR A 75 6.68 11.31 -6.11
N VAL A 76 5.43 11.54 -5.75
CA VAL A 76 4.93 12.81 -5.23
C VAL A 76 4.53 12.62 -3.78
N THR A 77 5.18 13.37 -2.87
CA THR A 77 4.80 13.40 -1.46
C THR A 77 4.18 14.75 -1.14
N ARG A 78 3.01 14.72 -0.50
CA ARG A 78 2.25 15.89 -0.05
C ARG A 78 1.77 15.66 1.39
N PRO A 79 1.36 16.71 2.12
CA PRO A 79 0.79 16.55 3.47
C PRO A 79 -0.42 15.60 3.51
N TRP A 80 -1.14 15.44 2.40
CA TRP A 80 -2.33 14.63 2.28
C TRP A 80 -2.06 13.19 1.79
N GLY A 81 -0.84 12.87 1.32
CA GLY A 81 -0.52 11.51 0.89
C GLY A 81 0.73 11.39 0.03
N LYS A 82 1.02 10.13 -0.35
CA LYS A 82 2.14 9.77 -1.23
C LYS A 82 1.64 9.00 -2.44
N ILE A 83 1.97 9.51 -3.63
CA ILE A 83 1.67 8.89 -4.94
C ILE A 83 2.96 8.32 -5.48
N GLU A 84 2.94 7.08 -5.93
CA GLU A 84 4.09 6.40 -6.52
C GLU A 84 3.68 5.74 -7.83
N LEU A 85 4.42 6.01 -8.90
CA LEU A 85 4.31 5.26 -10.14
C LEU A 85 5.08 3.95 -9.98
N ARG A 86 4.38 2.82 -10.10
CA ARG A 86 4.97 1.48 -10.04
C ARG A 86 5.23 0.96 -11.44
N TRP A 87 6.28 0.15 -11.59
CA TRP A 87 6.70 -0.46 -12.84
C TRP A 87 7.10 -1.92 -12.65
N SER A 88 6.57 -2.82 -13.49
CA SER A 88 7.08 -4.17 -13.66
C SER A 88 7.85 -4.26 -14.97
N ASN A 89 9.12 -4.59 -14.88
CA ASN A 89 9.95 -4.78 -16.08
C ASN A 89 9.56 -6.05 -16.84
N HIS A 90 9.10 -7.08 -16.15
CA HIS A 90 8.63 -8.32 -16.76
C HIS A 90 7.34 -8.10 -17.55
N CYS A 91 6.32 -7.56 -16.90
CA CYS A 91 5.00 -7.32 -17.52
C CYS A 91 4.96 -6.11 -18.45
N LYS A 92 5.96 -5.22 -18.42
CA LYS A 92 5.95 -3.92 -19.13
C LYS A 92 4.73 -3.08 -18.81
N THR A 93 4.35 -3.05 -17.52
CA THR A 93 3.15 -2.38 -17.02
C THR A 93 3.47 -1.35 -15.96
N ASN A 94 2.61 -0.32 -15.90
CA ASN A 94 2.59 0.66 -14.82
C ASN A 94 1.26 0.59 -14.06
N TRP A 95 1.31 0.98 -12.78
CA TRP A 95 0.14 1.23 -11.94
C TRP A 95 0.46 2.26 -10.86
N THR A 96 -0.57 2.83 -10.28
CA THR A 96 -0.43 3.75 -9.16
C THR A 96 -0.46 2.99 -7.85
N ARG A 97 0.46 3.33 -6.94
CA ARG A 97 0.32 3.06 -5.50
C ARG A 97 0.13 4.39 -4.79
N PHE A 98 -0.96 4.52 -4.07
CA PHE A 98 -1.27 5.70 -3.27
C PHE A 98 -1.36 5.33 -1.79
N THR A 99 -0.78 6.17 -0.92
CA THR A 99 -0.90 6.08 0.54
C THR A 99 -1.53 7.36 1.04
N ALA A 100 -2.73 7.27 1.64
CA ALA A 100 -3.44 8.43 2.17
C ALA A 100 -2.92 8.83 3.55
N ALA A 101 -2.77 10.13 3.81
CA ALA A 101 -2.41 10.63 5.14
C ALA A 101 -3.63 10.79 6.07
N TYR A 102 -4.81 10.93 5.51
CA TYR A 102 -6.09 11.01 6.23
C TYR A 102 -7.18 10.24 5.46
N GLU A 103 -8.26 9.90 6.16
CA GLU A 103 -9.41 9.21 5.60
C GLU A 103 -10.19 10.12 4.65
N SER A 104 -10.40 9.67 3.42
CA SER A 104 -11.24 10.33 2.41
C SER A 104 -11.55 9.38 1.26
N THR A 105 -12.47 9.81 0.37
CA THR A 105 -12.66 9.19 -0.94
C THR A 105 -11.66 9.76 -1.93
N TRP A 106 -10.80 8.90 -2.48
CA TRP A 106 -9.74 9.27 -3.40
C TRP A 106 -9.99 8.70 -4.79
N ALA A 107 -9.95 9.54 -5.80
CA ALA A 107 -9.86 9.10 -7.18
C ALA A 107 -8.40 8.81 -7.51
N VAL A 108 -8.05 7.51 -7.54
CA VAL A 108 -6.69 7.04 -7.80
C VAL A 108 -6.63 6.44 -9.20
N ASN A 109 -5.70 6.89 -10.02
CA ASN A 109 -5.58 6.38 -11.39
C ASN A 109 -4.13 6.33 -11.88
N VAL A 110 -3.90 5.44 -12.85
CA VAL A 110 -2.72 5.40 -13.70
C VAL A 110 -3.12 5.76 -15.12
N GLU A 111 -2.26 6.48 -15.83
CA GLU A 111 -2.52 6.92 -17.18
C GLU A 111 -1.34 6.61 -18.09
N ARG A 112 -1.62 5.97 -19.23
CA ARG A 112 -0.70 5.80 -20.36
C ARG A 112 -0.97 6.89 -21.39
N GLN A 113 0.10 7.53 -21.89
CA GLN A 113 -0.03 8.62 -22.82
C GLN A 113 -0.45 8.17 -24.25
N SER A 114 0.16 7.07 -24.74
CA SER A 114 -0.12 6.63 -26.12
C SER A 114 -0.08 5.09 -26.27
N PRO A 115 -1.12 4.46 -26.85
CA PRO A 115 -2.44 5.03 -27.04
C PRO A 115 -3.04 5.41 -25.67
N HIS A 116 -3.75 6.52 -25.62
CA HIS A 116 -4.26 7.03 -24.35
C HIS A 116 -5.16 6.03 -23.65
N LEU A 117 -4.88 5.77 -22.37
CA LEU A 117 -5.69 4.95 -21.48
C LEU A 117 -5.50 5.39 -20.04
N GLN A 118 -6.60 5.71 -19.39
CA GLN A 118 -6.66 5.94 -17.94
C GLN A 118 -7.37 4.77 -17.27
N VAL A 119 -6.79 4.25 -16.20
CA VAL A 119 -7.34 3.16 -15.38
C VAL A 119 -7.29 3.57 -13.93
N GLY A 120 -8.42 3.47 -13.25
CA GLY A 120 -8.53 3.83 -11.84
C GLY A 120 -9.97 3.89 -11.38
N GLU A 121 -10.15 4.21 -10.11
CA GLU A 121 -11.43 4.26 -9.44
C GLU A 121 -11.44 5.30 -8.31
N ALA A 122 -12.65 5.64 -7.84
CA ALA A 122 -12.83 6.38 -6.61
C ALA A 122 -13.06 5.38 -5.48
N VAL A 123 -12.23 5.46 -4.44
CA VAL A 123 -12.21 4.50 -3.32
C VAL A 123 -12.03 5.23 -1.99
N GLU A 124 -12.73 4.78 -0.96
CA GLU A 124 -12.53 5.26 0.41
C GLU A 124 -11.27 4.64 0.99
N ILE A 125 -10.33 5.47 1.45
CA ILE A 125 -9.05 5.03 2.00
C ILE A 125 -8.90 5.65 3.39
N ALA A 126 -8.72 4.80 4.40
CA ALA A 126 -8.45 5.22 5.77
C ALA A 126 -7.09 5.93 5.89
N ALA A 127 -6.90 6.69 6.96
CA ALA A 127 -5.61 7.32 7.27
C ALA A 127 -4.49 6.27 7.39
N GLY A 128 -3.39 6.48 6.65
CA GLY A 128 -2.27 5.53 6.53
C GLY A 128 -2.55 4.33 5.61
N GLY A 129 -3.78 4.22 5.08
CA GLY A 129 -4.17 3.15 4.15
C GLY A 129 -3.50 3.29 2.78
N GLN A 130 -3.38 2.17 2.08
CA GLN A 130 -2.83 2.11 0.72
C GLN A 130 -3.86 1.54 -0.25
N HIS A 131 -3.82 2.07 -1.48
CA HIS A 131 -4.57 1.56 -2.61
C HIS A 131 -3.65 1.40 -3.83
N TYR A 132 -3.97 0.39 -4.66
CA TYR A 132 -3.30 0.13 -5.94
C TYR A 132 -4.36 0.14 -7.04
N THR A 133 -4.07 0.81 -8.14
CA THR A 133 -4.92 0.69 -9.33
C THR A 133 -4.66 -0.64 -10.05
N ASP A 134 -5.60 -1.05 -10.87
CA ASP A 134 -5.28 -1.92 -11.99
C ASP A 134 -4.20 -1.26 -12.86
N MET A 135 -3.51 -2.07 -13.67
CA MET A 135 -2.37 -1.63 -14.45
C MET A 135 -2.72 -1.25 -15.88
N VAL A 136 -1.78 -0.53 -16.51
CA VAL A 136 -1.75 -0.28 -17.95
C VAL A 136 -0.48 -0.88 -18.54
N TYR A 137 -0.57 -1.53 -19.70
CA TYR A 137 0.59 -1.94 -20.47
C TYR A 137 1.24 -0.69 -21.10
N ALA A 138 2.32 -0.24 -20.54
CA ALA A 138 2.94 1.03 -20.92
C ALA A 138 4.47 0.93 -20.94
N PRO A 139 5.06 0.31 -22.00
CA PRO A 139 6.49 0.40 -22.23
C PRO A 139 6.96 1.83 -22.59
N GLY A 140 6.01 2.73 -22.90
CA GLY A 140 6.21 4.17 -23.08
C GLY A 140 5.69 5.01 -21.91
N PRO A 141 5.48 6.32 -22.13
CA PRO A 141 5.17 7.26 -21.06
C PRO A 141 3.88 6.94 -20.31
N ALA A 142 3.99 6.94 -18.97
CA ALA A 142 2.88 6.78 -18.03
C ALA A 142 3.04 7.71 -16.82
N GLN A 143 1.93 8.03 -16.16
CA GLN A 143 1.90 8.78 -14.90
C GLN A 143 0.93 8.18 -13.90
N ALA A 144 1.17 8.46 -12.61
CA ALA A 144 0.31 8.11 -11.49
C ALA A 144 -0.36 9.36 -10.93
N CYS A 145 -1.65 9.30 -10.64
CA CYS A 145 -2.42 10.41 -10.09
C CYS A 145 -3.25 9.96 -8.88
N ALA A 146 -3.48 10.90 -7.94
CA ALA A 146 -4.48 10.76 -6.89
C ALA A 146 -5.11 12.13 -6.61
N ASN A 147 -6.44 12.17 -6.48
CA ASN A 147 -7.21 13.37 -6.20
C ASN A 147 -8.24 13.06 -5.11
N ASP A 148 -8.32 13.91 -4.10
CA ASP A 148 -9.38 13.83 -3.09
C ASP A 148 -10.70 14.33 -3.71
N VAL A 149 -11.71 13.47 -3.70
CA VAL A 149 -13.03 13.80 -4.28
C VAL A 149 -13.76 14.91 -3.50
N ASN A 150 -13.40 15.07 -2.22
CA ASN A 150 -14.07 15.98 -1.30
C ASN A 150 -13.31 17.32 -1.10
N SER A 151 -12.17 17.52 -1.77
CA SER A 151 -11.35 18.73 -1.66
C SER A 151 -10.53 18.97 -2.93
N ASP A 152 -9.80 20.10 -2.99
CA ASP A 152 -8.90 20.43 -4.10
C ASP A 152 -7.51 19.74 -4.01
N ASN A 153 -7.35 18.81 -3.08
CA ASN A 153 -6.09 18.08 -2.91
C ASN A 153 -5.93 17.06 -4.04
N GLY A 154 -4.93 17.24 -4.87
CA GLY A 154 -4.64 16.31 -5.93
C GLY A 154 -3.29 16.57 -6.59
N ALA A 155 -2.71 15.55 -7.20
CA ALA A 155 -1.50 15.66 -8.00
C ALA A 155 -1.30 14.44 -8.90
N CYS A 156 -0.42 14.62 -9.89
CA CYS A 156 0.14 13.53 -10.68
C CYS A 156 1.67 13.57 -10.62
N THR A 157 2.32 12.43 -10.85
CA THR A 157 3.79 12.31 -10.90
C THR A 157 4.40 12.99 -12.12
N GLY A 158 3.59 13.33 -13.12
CA GLY A 158 4.02 13.62 -14.47
C GLY A 158 4.32 12.34 -15.26
N TYR A 159 4.39 12.47 -16.59
CA TYR A 159 4.71 11.35 -17.46
C TYR A 159 6.20 11.00 -17.43
N THR A 160 6.49 9.70 -17.43
CA THR A 160 7.85 9.19 -17.73
C THR A 160 8.27 9.61 -19.14
N LYS A 161 9.56 9.62 -19.39
CA LYS A 161 10.13 9.92 -20.72
C LYS A 161 10.21 8.67 -21.59
#